data_22ef5c13e48770fdec5c35ab07f2d0ec
#
_entry.id   22ef5c13e48770fdec5c35ab07f2d0ec
#
_cell.length_a   1.000
_cell.length_b   1.000
_cell.length_c   1.000
_cell.angle_alpha   90.00
_cell.angle_beta   90.00
_cell.angle_gamma   90.00
#
_symmetry.space_group_name_H-M   'P 1'
#
loop_
_entity.id
_entity.type
_entity.pdbx_description
1 polymer ?
#
loop_
_entity_poly.entity_id
_entity_poly.type
_entity_poly.pdbx_seq_one_letter_code
_entity_poly.pdbx_strand_id
1 'polypeptide(L)'
;MTEQDGLRNGPDYSEALLYYSLEAPSPLPVVVLIPGFTNSISAIQDWGPFLASYGYATFLVNVNSFFEPPFSRAEALLDGIVTMKVENERLGSPLFGGLNVENFTVGGYSMGGGGAQIAAQQDSSIKAVIALASWLDNPSIAVNNNTSILFISGENDNVAPNNYHTDLFYDYTPEDTDKLLYEIAGGFHSIVTSPYNDEEMGLKTLFWIEKYILNDFSNCDSLITQPSSASKFLTNLDCTVETIGDITQDGITNVLDLVLLISWIINGINPSDQDMEVANVMNDSNLDIFDIILLAEVISSNL
;
A
#
# COMPACT_ATOMS: atom_id res chain seq x y z
N MET A 1 -6.14 17.90 -11.30
CA MET A 1 -5.77 17.87 -12.73
C MET A 1 -6.72 16.91 -13.45
N THR A 2 -7.10 17.24 -14.64
CA THR A 2 -8.02 16.50 -15.51
C THR A 2 -7.45 16.40 -16.94
N GLU A 3 -8.17 15.77 -17.84
CA GLU A 3 -7.83 15.74 -19.27
C GLU A 3 -7.74 17.13 -19.90
N GLN A 4 -8.52 18.10 -19.41
CA GLN A 4 -8.47 19.51 -19.88
C GLN A 4 -7.12 20.17 -19.55
N ASP A 5 -6.40 19.65 -18.56
CA ASP A 5 -5.06 20.09 -18.18
C ASP A 5 -3.95 19.32 -18.93
N GLY A 6 -4.35 18.48 -19.92
CA GLY A 6 -3.46 17.66 -20.72
C GLY A 6 -3.15 16.28 -20.17
N LEU A 7 -3.85 15.84 -19.12
CA LEU A 7 -3.75 14.46 -18.65
C LEU A 7 -4.22 13.49 -19.74
N ARG A 8 -3.50 12.38 -19.91
CA ARG A 8 -3.90 11.35 -20.87
C ARG A 8 -5.28 10.80 -20.53
N ASN A 9 -6.14 10.62 -21.53
CA ASN A 9 -7.34 9.81 -21.44
C ASN A 9 -7.02 8.41 -22.01
N GLY A 10 -7.03 7.41 -21.16
CA GLY A 10 -6.76 6.03 -21.58
C GLY A 10 -7.98 5.38 -22.24
N PRO A 11 -7.78 4.30 -23.02
CA PRO A 11 -8.89 3.58 -23.65
C PRO A 11 -9.80 2.84 -22.66
N ASP A 12 -9.28 2.46 -21.49
CA ASP A 12 -9.97 1.56 -20.57
C ASP A 12 -10.70 2.31 -19.43
N TYR A 13 -10.68 3.65 -19.43
CA TYR A 13 -11.45 4.49 -18.53
C TYR A 13 -12.00 5.73 -19.25
N SER A 14 -13.11 6.33 -18.76
CA SER A 14 -13.82 7.41 -19.45
C SER A 14 -13.44 8.80 -18.98
N GLU A 15 -13.02 8.96 -17.75
CA GLU A 15 -12.56 10.23 -17.16
C GLU A 15 -11.69 9.94 -15.95
N ALA A 16 -10.87 10.92 -15.55
CA ALA A 16 -10.03 10.80 -14.38
C ALA A 16 -9.82 12.14 -13.66
N LEU A 17 -9.55 12.03 -12.36
CA LEU A 17 -9.17 13.16 -11.50
C LEU A 17 -7.84 12.84 -10.82
N LEU A 18 -6.85 13.71 -10.98
CA LEU A 18 -5.57 13.60 -10.31
C LEU A 18 -5.44 14.68 -9.22
N TYR A 19 -5.28 14.23 -7.98
CA TYR A 19 -5.01 15.06 -6.80
C TYR A 19 -3.55 14.90 -6.39
N TYR A 20 -2.88 16.00 -6.08
CA TYR A 20 -1.49 16.00 -5.63
C TYR A 20 -1.15 17.32 -4.94
N SER A 21 -0.05 17.34 -4.17
CA SER A 21 0.52 18.56 -3.58
C SER A 21 1.87 18.86 -4.23
N LEU A 22 2.07 20.10 -4.69
CA LEU A 22 3.36 20.57 -5.18
C LEU A 22 4.35 20.91 -4.04
N GLU A 23 3.86 20.96 -2.80
CA GLU A 23 4.67 21.23 -1.62
C GLU A 23 5.26 19.94 -1.00
N ALA A 24 4.74 18.78 -1.41
CA ALA A 24 5.21 17.50 -0.94
C ALA A 24 6.58 17.13 -1.56
N PRO A 25 7.42 16.40 -0.83
CA PRO A 25 8.69 15.92 -1.35
C PRO A 25 8.50 15.03 -2.59
N SER A 26 9.31 15.29 -3.62
CA SER A 26 9.34 14.47 -4.85
C SER A 26 10.43 13.39 -4.73
N PRO A 27 10.22 12.19 -5.32
CA PRO A 27 9.09 11.79 -6.14
C PRO A 27 7.85 11.41 -5.30
N LEU A 28 6.66 11.85 -5.73
CA LEU A 28 5.39 11.54 -5.07
C LEU A 28 5.02 10.07 -5.30
N PRO A 29 4.66 9.31 -4.26
CA PRO A 29 4.08 7.98 -4.42
C PRO A 29 2.72 8.06 -5.12
N VAL A 30 2.40 7.06 -5.95
CA VAL A 30 1.18 7.04 -6.76
C VAL A 30 0.16 6.04 -6.23
N VAL A 31 -1.07 6.51 -6.06
CA VAL A 31 -2.24 5.69 -5.70
C VAL A 31 -3.30 5.81 -6.80
N VAL A 32 -3.72 4.68 -7.37
CA VAL A 32 -4.79 4.63 -8.40
C VAL A 32 -6.03 3.98 -7.81
N LEU A 33 -7.18 4.68 -7.82
CA LEU A 33 -8.42 4.21 -7.23
C LEU A 33 -9.56 4.20 -8.23
N ILE A 34 -10.47 3.21 -8.09
CA ILE A 34 -11.62 3.02 -8.96
C ILE A 34 -12.92 2.79 -8.16
N PRO A 35 -14.08 3.34 -8.59
CA PRO A 35 -15.36 3.13 -7.92
C PRO A 35 -15.96 1.75 -8.16
N GLY A 36 -17.10 1.47 -7.49
CA GLY A 36 -17.87 0.24 -7.60
C GLY A 36 -18.91 0.22 -8.72
N PHE A 37 -19.72 -0.83 -8.74
CA PHE A 37 -20.83 -1.01 -9.68
C PHE A 37 -21.85 0.11 -9.56
N THR A 38 -22.28 0.67 -10.69
CA THR A 38 -23.18 1.83 -10.81
C THR A 38 -22.67 3.14 -10.21
N ASN A 39 -21.42 3.18 -9.75
CA ASN A 39 -20.82 4.38 -9.17
C ASN A 39 -19.86 5.06 -10.14
N SER A 40 -19.74 6.38 -9.99
CA SER A 40 -18.70 7.22 -10.59
C SER A 40 -17.61 7.56 -9.57
N ILE A 41 -16.58 8.27 -10.00
CA ILE A 41 -15.51 8.82 -9.13
C ILE A 41 -16.10 9.54 -7.91
N SER A 42 -17.25 10.24 -8.06
CA SER A 42 -17.87 10.98 -6.96
C SER A 42 -18.18 10.13 -5.73
N ALA A 43 -18.35 8.83 -5.88
CA ALA A 43 -18.59 7.92 -4.74
C ALA A 43 -17.38 7.73 -3.83
N ILE A 44 -16.16 7.91 -4.36
CA ILE A 44 -14.90 7.73 -3.63
C ILE A 44 -14.02 8.98 -3.69
N GLN A 45 -14.57 10.11 -4.08
CA GLN A 45 -13.80 11.31 -4.38
C GLN A 45 -13.02 11.86 -3.19
N ASP A 46 -13.53 11.67 -1.98
CA ASP A 46 -12.87 12.16 -0.76
C ASP A 46 -11.49 11.54 -0.50
N TRP A 47 -11.24 10.33 -1.02
CA TRP A 47 -9.93 9.71 -0.95
C TRP A 47 -8.85 10.49 -1.70
N GLY A 48 -9.22 11.22 -2.77
CA GLY A 48 -8.29 12.01 -3.56
C GLY A 48 -7.60 13.11 -2.75
N PRO A 49 -8.33 14.13 -2.24
CA PRO A 49 -7.73 15.20 -1.44
C PRO A 49 -7.16 14.69 -0.11
N PHE A 50 -7.75 13.64 0.49
CA PHE A 50 -7.23 13.04 1.71
C PHE A 50 -5.80 12.56 1.51
N LEU A 51 -5.56 11.62 0.59
CA LEU A 51 -4.22 11.08 0.33
C LEU A 51 -3.26 12.16 -0.20
N ALA A 52 -3.73 13.10 -1.04
CA ALA A 52 -2.91 14.19 -1.53
C ALA A 52 -2.42 15.11 -0.41
N SER A 53 -3.19 15.28 0.67
CA SER A 53 -2.76 16.06 1.84
C SER A 53 -1.59 15.44 2.61
N TYR A 54 -1.37 14.13 2.43
CA TYR A 54 -0.24 13.38 2.96
C TYR A 54 0.89 13.15 1.95
N GLY A 55 0.85 13.83 0.80
CA GLY A 55 1.94 13.82 -0.18
C GLY A 55 1.82 12.76 -1.27
N TYR A 56 0.67 12.13 -1.44
CA TYR A 56 0.46 11.14 -2.50
C TYR A 56 -0.12 11.77 -3.76
N ALA A 57 0.32 11.32 -4.94
CA ALA A 57 -0.37 11.58 -6.19
C ALA A 57 -1.51 10.56 -6.34
N THR A 58 -2.75 11.01 -6.09
CA THR A 58 -3.94 10.14 -6.07
C THR A 58 -4.73 10.29 -7.36
N PHE A 59 -4.76 9.23 -8.14
CA PHE A 59 -5.41 9.17 -9.44
C PHE A 59 -6.70 8.36 -9.36
N LEU A 60 -7.83 9.06 -9.46
CA LEU A 60 -9.16 8.46 -9.47
C LEU A 60 -9.59 8.25 -10.92
N VAL A 61 -9.89 7.02 -11.32
CA VAL A 61 -10.33 6.68 -12.67
C VAL A 61 -11.80 6.26 -12.67
N ASN A 62 -12.54 6.67 -13.69
CA ASN A 62 -13.92 6.24 -13.90
C ASN A 62 -13.98 5.13 -14.95
N VAL A 63 -14.93 4.24 -14.83
CA VAL A 63 -15.15 3.17 -15.81
C VAL A 63 -15.80 3.72 -17.10
N ASN A 64 -15.61 3.03 -18.24
CA ASN A 64 -16.27 3.37 -19.50
C ASN A 64 -17.79 3.12 -19.44
N SER A 65 -18.20 2.13 -18.64
CA SER A 65 -19.61 1.88 -18.33
C SER A 65 -19.77 1.54 -16.85
N PHE A 66 -20.78 2.11 -16.22
CA PHE A 66 -21.08 1.85 -14.81
C PHE A 66 -21.41 0.38 -14.49
N PHE A 67 -21.73 -0.42 -15.52
CA PHE A 67 -22.07 -1.82 -15.39
C PHE A 67 -20.90 -2.78 -15.67
N GLU A 68 -19.69 -2.26 -15.85
CA GLU A 68 -18.51 -3.08 -16.09
C GLU A 68 -18.20 -4.00 -14.90
N PRO A 69 -17.77 -5.25 -15.21
CA PRO A 69 -17.38 -6.22 -14.19
C PRO A 69 -16.01 -5.89 -13.58
N PRO A 70 -15.59 -6.59 -12.50
CA PRO A 70 -14.29 -6.38 -11.87
C PRO A 70 -13.09 -6.50 -12.82
N PHE A 71 -13.13 -7.38 -13.85
CA PHE A 71 -12.03 -7.50 -14.81
C PHE A 71 -11.80 -6.21 -15.61
N SER A 72 -12.84 -5.57 -16.12
CA SER A 72 -12.70 -4.29 -16.83
C SER A 72 -12.25 -3.17 -15.89
N ARG A 73 -12.57 -3.25 -14.59
CA ARG A 73 -12.06 -2.32 -13.61
C ARG A 73 -10.58 -2.54 -13.33
N ALA A 74 -10.09 -3.79 -13.42
CA ALA A 74 -8.67 -4.07 -13.38
C ALA A 74 -7.95 -3.47 -14.59
N GLU A 75 -8.49 -3.61 -15.81
CA GLU A 75 -7.97 -3.00 -17.03
C GLU A 75 -7.89 -1.46 -16.89
N ALA A 76 -8.93 -0.83 -16.34
CA ALA A 76 -8.96 0.61 -16.09
C ALA A 76 -7.89 1.05 -15.06
N LEU A 77 -7.63 0.28 -14.01
CA LEU A 77 -6.57 0.56 -13.03
C LEU A 77 -5.18 0.45 -13.68
N LEU A 78 -4.96 -0.60 -14.49
CA LEU A 78 -3.69 -0.80 -15.20
C LEU A 78 -3.45 0.32 -16.24
N ASP A 79 -4.48 0.73 -16.95
CA ASP A 79 -4.39 1.87 -17.88
C ASP A 79 -4.18 3.20 -17.13
N GLY A 80 -4.71 3.31 -15.91
CA GLY A 80 -4.41 4.40 -14.98
C GLY A 80 -2.92 4.45 -14.60
N ILE A 81 -2.30 3.31 -14.33
CA ILE A 81 -0.84 3.22 -14.10
C ILE A 81 -0.07 3.69 -15.33
N VAL A 82 -0.46 3.27 -16.54
CA VAL A 82 0.16 3.75 -17.79
C VAL A 82 0.04 5.27 -17.91
N THR A 83 -1.12 5.83 -17.55
CA THR A 83 -1.34 7.27 -17.57
C THR A 83 -0.41 8.01 -16.61
N MET A 84 -0.18 7.49 -15.41
CA MET A 84 0.74 8.12 -14.46
C MET A 84 2.20 8.04 -14.91
N LYS A 85 2.61 6.93 -15.54
CA LYS A 85 3.94 6.82 -16.18
C LYS A 85 4.11 7.85 -17.28
N VAL A 86 3.12 8.01 -18.15
CA VAL A 86 3.13 9.03 -19.23
C VAL A 86 3.13 10.45 -18.65
N GLU A 87 2.38 10.71 -17.57
CA GLU A 87 2.34 12.03 -16.93
C GLU A 87 3.70 12.42 -16.33
N ASN A 88 4.42 11.46 -15.78
CA ASN A 88 5.79 11.66 -15.29
C ASN A 88 6.77 12.05 -16.40
N GLU A 89 6.50 11.67 -17.63
CA GLU A 89 7.35 11.97 -18.82
C GLU A 89 6.82 13.16 -19.62
N ARG A 90 5.61 13.66 -19.34
CA ARG A 90 4.98 14.73 -20.12
C ARG A 90 5.66 16.07 -19.89
N LEU A 91 6.34 16.59 -20.92
CA LEU A 91 6.94 17.92 -20.89
C LEU A 91 5.87 19.01 -20.62
N GLY A 92 6.13 19.85 -19.64
CA GLY A 92 5.20 20.91 -19.23
C GLY A 92 4.16 20.46 -18.20
N SER A 93 4.13 19.19 -17.80
CA SER A 93 3.41 18.77 -16.59
C SER A 93 4.06 19.36 -15.34
N PRO A 94 3.27 19.81 -14.33
CA PRO A 94 3.83 20.14 -13.02
C PRO A 94 4.42 18.91 -12.30
N LEU A 95 4.13 17.69 -12.78
CA LEU A 95 4.61 16.42 -12.23
C LEU A 95 5.71 15.77 -13.07
N PHE A 96 6.27 16.50 -14.06
CA PHE A 96 7.35 15.98 -14.89
C PHE A 96 8.57 15.55 -14.05
N GLY A 97 8.92 14.26 -14.10
CA GLY A 97 10.00 13.67 -13.30
C GLY A 97 9.73 13.63 -11.79
N GLY A 98 8.49 13.93 -11.37
CA GLY A 98 8.13 14.11 -9.96
C GLY A 98 7.29 12.96 -9.36
N LEU A 99 7.05 11.86 -10.08
CA LEU A 99 6.28 10.72 -9.61
C LEU A 99 7.17 9.49 -9.39
N ASN A 100 6.88 8.72 -8.35
CA ASN A 100 7.41 7.37 -8.22
C ASN A 100 6.61 6.45 -9.15
N VAL A 101 7.21 6.05 -10.26
CA VAL A 101 6.57 5.21 -11.29
C VAL A 101 7.04 3.76 -11.27
N GLU A 102 7.85 3.38 -10.28
CA GLU A 102 8.35 2.03 -10.09
C GLU A 102 7.43 1.20 -9.17
N ASN A 103 6.80 1.86 -8.19
CA ASN A 103 5.96 1.22 -7.19
C ASN A 103 4.61 1.94 -7.10
N PHE A 104 3.52 1.17 -7.24
CA PHE A 104 2.15 1.68 -7.22
C PHE A 104 1.32 1.06 -6.11
N THR A 105 0.40 1.87 -5.58
CA THR A 105 -0.77 1.35 -4.85
C THR A 105 -1.98 1.38 -5.78
N VAL A 106 -2.73 0.31 -5.81
CA VAL A 106 -4.06 0.30 -6.44
C VAL A 106 -5.13 0.01 -5.41
N GLY A 107 -6.31 0.55 -5.63
CA GLY A 107 -7.43 0.26 -4.73
C GLY A 107 -8.77 0.53 -5.38
N GLY A 108 -9.83 0.17 -4.67
CA GLY A 108 -11.16 0.44 -5.19
C GLY A 108 -12.26 0.01 -4.24
N TYR A 109 -13.43 0.52 -4.52
CA TYR A 109 -14.65 0.28 -3.79
C TYR A 109 -15.50 -0.81 -4.44
N SER A 110 -16.02 -1.75 -3.66
CA SER A 110 -16.93 -2.80 -4.12
C SER A 110 -16.34 -3.62 -5.28
N MET A 111 -16.96 -3.67 -6.47
CA MET A 111 -16.37 -4.27 -7.67
C MET A 111 -15.04 -3.64 -8.06
N GLY A 112 -14.78 -2.37 -7.69
CA GLY A 112 -13.47 -1.73 -7.85
C GLY A 112 -12.40 -2.37 -6.98
N GLY A 113 -12.72 -2.73 -5.74
CA GLY A 113 -11.82 -3.47 -4.85
C GLY A 113 -11.52 -4.88 -5.37
N GLY A 114 -12.51 -5.54 -6.00
CA GLY A 114 -12.30 -6.78 -6.74
C GLY A 114 -11.37 -6.57 -7.94
N GLY A 115 -11.56 -5.49 -8.70
CA GLY A 115 -10.69 -5.10 -9.81
C GLY A 115 -9.25 -4.84 -9.37
N ALA A 116 -9.05 -4.19 -8.23
CA ALA A 116 -7.72 -3.92 -7.68
C ALA A 116 -6.95 -5.22 -7.33
N GLN A 117 -7.64 -6.22 -6.76
CA GLN A 117 -7.06 -7.54 -6.50
C GLN A 117 -6.65 -8.25 -7.82
N ILE A 118 -7.45 -8.11 -8.87
CA ILE A 118 -7.15 -8.69 -10.19
C ILE A 118 -5.96 -7.95 -10.85
N ALA A 119 -5.93 -6.62 -10.79
CA ALA A 119 -4.86 -5.81 -11.37
C ALA A 119 -3.50 -6.14 -10.73
N ALA A 120 -3.47 -6.33 -9.41
CA ALA A 120 -2.25 -6.66 -8.68
C ALA A 120 -1.60 -7.99 -9.12
N GLN A 121 -2.39 -8.93 -9.63
CA GLN A 121 -1.88 -10.20 -10.17
C GLN A 121 -1.28 -10.05 -11.58
N GLN A 122 -1.49 -8.92 -12.26
CA GLN A 122 -1.09 -8.69 -13.65
C GLN A 122 0.10 -7.74 -13.80
N ASP A 123 0.36 -6.88 -12.80
CA ASP A 123 1.45 -5.90 -12.85
C ASP A 123 2.26 -5.94 -11.55
N SER A 124 3.49 -6.41 -11.64
CA SER A 124 4.42 -6.52 -10.51
C SER A 124 4.90 -5.17 -9.96
N SER A 125 4.64 -4.07 -10.64
CA SER A 125 4.88 -2.73 -10.10
C SER A 125 3.85 -2.33 -9.03
N ILE A 126 2.73 -3.05 -8.91
CA ILE A 126 1.77 -2.88 -7.82
C ILE A 126 2.32 -3.57 -6.58
N LYS A 127 2.56 -2.80 -5.52
CA LYS A 127 3.13 -3.27 -4.25
C LYS A 127 2.13 -3.29 -3.11
N ALA A 128 1.05 -2.52 -3.23
CA ALA A 128 0.00 -2.46 -2.22
C ALA A 128 -1.39 -2.43 -2.85
N VAL A 129 -2.32 -3.14 -2.24
CA VAL A 129 -3.75 -3.13 -2.60
C VAL A 129 -4.57 -2.57 -1.45
N ILE A 130 -5.55 -1.70 -1.77
CA ILE A 130 -6.57 -1.19 -0.84
C ILE A 130 -7.93 -1.67 -1.31
N ALA A 131 -8.46 -2.69 -0.65
CA ALA A 131 -9.68 -3.39 -1.02
C ALA A 131 -10.87 -2.93 -0.14
N LEU A 132 -11.61 -1.92 -0.61
CA LEU A 132 -12.69 -1.24 0.11
C LEU A 132 -14.04 -1.95 -0.14
N ALA A 133 -14.58 -2.66 0.85
CA ALA A 133 -15.80 -3.45 0.77
C ALA A 133 -15.88 -4.27 -0.54
N SER A 134 -14.80 -4.98 -0.83
CA SER A 134 -14.55 -5.64 -2.11
C SER A 134 -15.62 -6.65 -2.48
N TRP A 135 -15.96 -6.67 -3.77
CA TRP A 135 -16.87 -7.64 -4.35
C TRP A 135 -16.24 -8.37 -5.54
N LEU A 136 -16.26 -9.69 -5.51
CA LEU A 136 -16.00 -10.58 -6.64
C LEU A 136 -17.00 -11.73 -6.61
N ASP A 137 -17.41 -12.21 -7.78
CA ASP A 137 -18.26 -13.40 -7.92
C ASP A 137 -17.52 -14.70 -7.60
N ASN A 138 -16.19 -14.70 -7.70
CA ASN A 138 -15.34 -15.83 -7.34
C ASN A 138 -14.21 -15.40 -6.38
N PRO A 139 -14.38 -15.56 -5.06
CA PRO A 139 -13.35 -15.20 -4.09
C PRO A 139 -12.06 -16.01 -4.20
N SER A 140 -12.09 -17.21 -4.82
CA SER A 140 -10.90 -18.07 -4.95
C SER A 140 -9.78 -17.44 -5.78
N ILE A 141 -10.02 -16.34 -6.46
CA ILE A 141 -8.98 -15.59 -7.18
C ILE A 141 -7.91 -15.05 -6.20
N ALA A 142 -8.26 -14.83 -4.94
CA ALA A 142 -7.33 -14.36 -3.91
C ALA A 142 -6.17 -15.34 -3.64
N VAL A 143 -6.32 -16.62 -3.95
CA VAL A 143 -5.26 -17.66 -3.83
C VAL A 143 -3.99 -17.30 -4.62
N ASN A 144 -4.12 -16.53 -5.69
CA ASN A 144 -3.00 -16.11 -6.52
C ASN A 144 -2.49 -14.70 -6.18
N ASN A 145 -2.94 -14.11 -5.08
CA ASN A 145 -2.54 -12.76 -4.71
C ASN A 145 -1.26 -12.79 -3.89
N ASN A 146 -0.15 -12.35 -4.48
CA ASN A 146 1.16 -12.24 -3.84
C ASN A 146 1.53 -10.78 -3.55
N THR A 147 0.58 -9.87 -3.69
CA THR A 147 0.75 -8.44 -3.38
C THR A 147 0.11 -8.12 -2.05
N SER A 148 0.81 -7.38 -1.21
CA SER A 148 0.31 -6.97 0.12
C SER A 148 -1.05 -6.30 0.03
N ILE A 149 -2.03 -6.73 0.85
CA ILE A 149 -3.41 -6.30 0.72
C ILE A 149 -4.07 -5.89 2.04
N LEU A 150 -4.65 -4.69 2.04
CA LEU A 150 -5.50 -4.16 3.09
C LEU A 150 -6.98 -4.32 2.69
N PHE A 151 -7.70 -5.12 3.44
CA PHE A 151 -9.15 -5.27 3.33
C PHE A 151 -9.85 -4.41 4.36
N ILE A 152 -10.76 -3.53 3.93
CA ILE A 152 -11.62 -2.74 4.83
C ILE A 152 -13.08 -2.97 4.44
N SER A 153 -13.93 -3.27 5.41
CA SER A 153 -15.35 -3.54 5.19
C SER A 153 -16.21 -3.01 6.33
N GLY A 154 -17.53 -3.05 6.15
CA GLY A 154 -18.48 -2.76 7.22
C GLY A 154 -19.10 -4.03 7.79
N GLU A 155 -19.34 -4.10 9.10
CA GLU A 155 -19.96 -5.25 9.78
C GLU A 155 -21.34 -5.59 9.20
N ASN A 156 -22.14 -4.56 8.87
CA ASN A 156 -23.50 -4.70 8.35
C ASN A 156 -23.58 -4.57 6.82
N ASP A 157 -22.51 -4.91 6.11
CA ASP A 157 -22.50 -4.90 4.67
C ASP A 157 -23.45 -5.98 4.12
N ASN A 158 -24.53 -5.56 3.50
CA ASN A 158 -25.54 -6.43 2.89
C ASN A 158 -25.47 -6.47 1.35
N VAL A 159 -24.50 -5.75 0.74
CA VAL A 159 -24.24 -5.72 -0.70
C VAL A 159 -23.08 -6.66 -1.04
N ALA A 160 -21.99 -6.57 -0.29
CA ALA A 160 -20.87 -7.51 -0.33
C ALA A 160 -20.68 -8.14 1.08
N PRO A 161 -21.59 -9.04 1.51
CA PRO A 161 -21.53 -9.61 2.85
C PRO A 161 -20.18 -10.26 3.12
N ASN A 162 -19.58 -9.94 4.29
CA ASN A 162 -18.21 -10.30 4.62
C ASN A 162 -17.95 -11.80 4.53
N ASN A 163 -18.90 -12.63 4.96
CA ASN A 163 -18.79 -14.10 4.93
C ASN A 163 -18.78 -14.71 3.50
N TYR A 164 -19.11 -13.93 2.47
CA TYR A 164 -19.05 -14.34 1.06
C TYR A 164 -17.93 -13.61 0.29
N HIS A 165 -17.38 -12.54 0.85
CA HIS A 165 -16.41 -11.67 0.18
C HIS A 165 -15.18 -11.44 1.05
N THR A 166 -15.15 -10.42 1.87
CA THR A 166 -13.95 -9.95 2.58
C THR A 166 -13.29 -11.05 3.43
N ASP A 167 -14.06 -11.84 4.16
CA ASP A 167 -13.54 -12.95 4.97
C ASP A 167 -12.88 -14.01 4.06
N LEU A 168 -13.55 -14.38 2.96
CA LEU A 168 -13.01 -15.37 2.03
C LEU A 168 -11.77 -14.85 1.27
N PHE A 169 -11.72 -13.55 0.94
CA PHE A 169 -10.52 -12.98 0.33
C PHE A 169 -9.34 -13.04 1.30
N TYR A 170 -9.56 -12.70 2.57
CA TYR A 170 -8.53 -12.79 3.60
C TYR A 170 -8.07 -14.24 3.78
N ASP A 171 -9.00 -15.18 3.93
CA ASP A 171 -8.70 -16.60 4.16
C ASP A 171 -7.98 -17.25 2.97
N TYR A 172 -8.31 -16.85 1.72
CA TYR A 172 -7.69 -17.40 0.53
C TYR A 172 -6.37 -16.72 0.15
N THR A 173 -6.12 -15.49 0.60
CA THR A 173 -4.82 -14.86 0.39
C THR A 173 -3.73 -15.67 1.11
N PRO A 174 -2.62 -16.03 0.43
CA PRO A 174 -1.56 -16.85 1.02
C PRO A 174 -1.03 -16.32 2.35
N GLU A 175 -0.57 -17.22 3.21
CA GLU A 175 -0.03 -16.84 4.53
C GLU A 175 1.32 -16.12 4.46
N ASP A 176 2.05 -16.27 3.37
CA ASP A 176 3.29 -15.58 3.06
C ASP A 176 3.07 -14.23 2.34
N THR A 177 1.80 -13.86 2.11
CA THR A 177 1.41 -12.55 1.61
C THR A 177 0.91 -11.71 2.79
N ASP A 178 1.51 -10.54 3.01
CA ASP A 178 1.08 -9.60 4.03
C ASP A 178 -0.37 -9.18 3.80
N LYS A 179 -1.22 -9.41 4.79
CA LYS A 179 -2.67 -9.14 4.72
C LYS A 179 -3.19 -8.58 6.03
N LEU A 180 -4.11 -7.62 5.91
CA LEU A 180 -4.81 -7.04 7.03
C LEU A 180 -6.30 -6.91 6.71
N LEU A 181 -7.17 -7.36 7.61
CA LEU A 181 -8.62 -7.18 7.53
C LEU A 181 -9.09 -6.30 8.69
N TYR A 182 -9.76 -5.21 8.34
CA TYR A 182 -10.41 -4.29 9.27
C TYR A 182 -11.90 -4.18 8.94
N GLU A 183 -12.75 -4.80 9.76
CA GLU A 183 -14.20 -4.68 9.69
C GLU A 183 -14.68 -3.63 10.68
N ILE A 184 -15.35 -2.59 10.18
CA ILE A 184 -15.83 -1.44 10.96
C ILE A 184 -17.17 -1.79 11.61
N ALA A 185 -17.26 -1.68 12.95
CA ALA A 185 -18.45 -1.99 13.72
C ALA A 185 -19.65 -1.13 13.28
N GLY A 186 -20.79 -1.78 13.05
CA GLY A 186 -22.02 -1.13 12.59
C GLY A 186 -21.98 -0.56 11.18
N GLY A 187 -20.84 -0.63 10.48
CA GLY A 187 -20.65 -0.09 9.15
C GLY A 187 -21.47 -0.81 8.08
N PHE A 188 -22.06 -0.06 7.14
CA PHE A 188 -22.70 -0.57 5.94
C PHE A 188 -21.73 -0.57 4.75
N HIS A 189 -22.14 -1.09 3.60
CA HIS A 189 -21.33 -1.15 2.37
C HIS A 189 -20.64 0.18 2.03
N SER A 190 -21.30 1.30 2.23
CA SER A 190 -20.79 2.63 1.91
C SER A 190 -19.86 3.24 2.97
N ILE A 191 -19.61 2.57 4.12
CA ILE A 191 -18.76 3.14 5.18
C ILE A 191 -17.36 3.48 4.68
N VAL A 192 -16.85 2.69 3.74
CA VAL A 192 -15.49 2.79 3.18
C VAL A 192 -15.35 3.80 2.03
N THR A 193 -16.43 4.47 1.62
CA THR A 193 -16.40 5.38 0.45
C THR A 193 -15.67 6.70 0.71
N SER A 194 -15.54 7.08 1.97
CA SER A 194 -14.81 8.28 2.37
C SER A 194 -13.92 7.99 3.58
N PRO A 195 -12.64 8.40 3.59
CA PRO A 195 -11.74 8.22 4.72
C PRO A 195 -12.20 8.94 5.99
N TYR A 196 -13.12 9.88 5.85
CA TYR A 196 -13.69 10.66 6.96
C TYR A 196 -14.88 9.97 7.65
N ASN A 197 -15.38 8.86 7.10
CA ASN A 197 -16.46 8.10 7.72
C ASN A 197 -15.97 7.32 8.96
N ASP A 198 -14.68 7.00 9.01
CA ASP A 198 -14.00 6.41 10.14
C ASP A 198 -12.54 6.87 10.15
N GLU A 199 -12.12 7.56 11.21
CA GLU A 199 -10.80 8.18 11.28
C GLU A 199 -9.67 7.14 11.28
N GLU A 200 -9.86 6.00 11.96
CA GLU A 200 -8.86 4.93 12.05
C GLU A 200 -8.69 4.22 10.70
N MET A 201 -9.75 4.11 9.88
CA MET A 201 -9.68 3.60 8.51
C MET A 201 -8.74 4.41 7.62
N GLY A 202 -8.88 5.74 7.67
CA GLY A 202 -7.99 6.64 6.91
C GLY A 202 -6.53 6.45 7.31
N LEU A 203 -6.24 6.40 8.62
CA LEU A 203 -4.88 6.20 9.15
C LEU A 203 -4.32 4.83 8.79
N LYS A 204 -5.09 3.75 8.93
CA LYS A 204 -4.65 2.39 8.52
C LYS A 204 -4.28 2.34 7.04
N THR A 205 -5.05 3.03 6.20
CA THR A 205 -4.75 3.13 4.77
C THR A 205 -3.43 3.85 4.51
N LEU A 206 -3.17 4.97 5.22
CA LEU A 206 -1.89 5.70 5.11
C LEU A 206 -0.73 4.82 5.54
N PHE A 207 -0.79 4.22 6.73
CA PHE A 207 0.29 3.36 7.27
C PHE A 207 0.56 2.14 6.38
N TRP A 208 -0.50 1.61 5.73
CA TRP A 208 -0.36 0.56 4.73
C TRP A 208 0.48 1.02 3.54
N ILE A 209 0.19 2.20 2.99
CA ILE A 209 0.91 2.75 1.85
C ILE A 209 2.35 3.11 2.26
N GLU A 210 2.56 3.71 3.43
CA GLU A 210 3.88 4.03 3.98
C GLU A 210 4.77 2.79 4.03
N LYS A 211 4.26 1.70 4.63
CA LYS A 211 5.01 0.44 4.75
C LYS A 211 5.44 -0.13 3.39
N TYR A 212 4.53 -0.23 2.41
CA TYR A 212 4.80 -0.98 1.17
C TYR A 212 5.29 -0.15 -0.01
N ILE A 213 5.11 1.17 0.03
CA ILE A 213 5.54 2.07 -1.06
C ILE A 213 6.75 2.90 -0.64
N LEU A 214 6.77 3.39 0.59
CA LEU A 214 7.85 4.22 1.11
C LEU A 214 8.89 3.41 1.89
N ASN A 215 8.62 2.15 2.17
CA ASN A 215 9.41 1.31 3.05
C ASN A 215 9.61 1.95 4.45
N ASP A 216 8.55 2.66 4.91
CA ASP A 216 8.53 3.32 6.21
C ASP A 216 7.75 2.46 7.21
N PHE A 217 8.44 1.96 8.22
CA PHE A 217 7.91 1.09 9.26
C PHE A 217 7.58 1.83 10.56
N SER A 218 7.77 3.15 10.61
CA SER A 218 7.58 3.95 11.83
C SER A 218 6.18 3.86 12.43
N ASN A 219 5.17 3.57 11.61
CA ASN A 219 3.77 3.41 12.00
C ASN A 219 3.31 1.93 12.01
N CYS A 220 4.23 0.97 11.91
CA CYS A 220 3.88 -0.45 11.79
C CYS A 220 3.14 -0.96 13.04
N ASP A 221 3.58 -0.63 14.24
CA ASP A 221 2.87 -0.98 15.48
C ASP A 221 1.44 -0.41 15.52
N SER A 222 1.29 0.82 15.04
CA SER A 222 -0.05 1.43 14.90
C SER A 222 -0.88 0.70 13.85
N LEU A 223 -0.25 0.22 12.77
CA LEU A 223 -0.92 -0.54 11.71
C LEU A 223 -1.50 -1.86 12.22
N ILE A 224 -0.77 -2.63 13.05
CA ILE A 224 -1.21 -3.91 13.60
C ILE A 224 -2.07 -3.78 14.87
N THR A 225 -2.15 -2.62 15.48
CA THR A 225 -3.02 -2.39 16.64
C THR A 225 -4.48 -2.36 16.21
N GLN A 226 -5.34 -3.15 16.85
CA GLN A 226 -6.76 -3.18 16.54
C GLN A 226 -7.42 -1.81 16.78
N PRO A 227 -8.11 -1.23 15.77
CA PRO A 227 -8.89 -0.01 15.93
C PRO A 227 -10.02 -0.15 16.94
N SER A 228 -10.35 0.95 17.63
CA SER A 228 -11.45 0.97 18.60
C SER A 228 -12.82 0.78 17.94
N SER A 229 -12.94 1.15 16.67
CA SER A 229 -14.14 0.99 15.84
C SER A 229 -14.24 -0.37 15.15
N ALA A 230 -13.30 -1.32 15.40
CA ALA A 230 -13.32 -2.62 14.74
C ALA A 230 -14.29 -3.59 15.40
N SER A 231 -15.19 -4.20 14.64
CA SER A 231 -15.92 -5.42 15.00
C SER A 231 -15.08 -6.68 14.76
N LYS A 232 -14.21 -6.65 13.74
CA LYS A 232 -13.23 -7.69 13.44
C LYS A 232 -11.92 -7.04 12.97
N PHE A 233 -10.81 -7.59 13.45
CA PHE A 233 -9.48 -7.17 13.03
C PHE A 233 -8.56 -8.38 12.97
N LEU A 234 -8.01 -8.67 11.79
CA LEU A 234 -7.12 -9.81 11.55
C LEU A 234 -5.91 -9.32 10.77
N THR A 235 -4.74 -9.83 11.12
CA THR A 235 -3.51 -9.57 10.35
C THR A 235 -2.51 -10.70 10.56
N ASN A 236 -1.68 -10.95 9.57
CA ASN A 236 -0.48 -11.78 9.67
C ASN A 236 0.80 -10.93 9.66
N LEU A 237 0.68 -9.60 9.71
CA LEU A 237 1.83 -8.73 9.71
C LEU A 237 2.67 -8.93 10.96
N ASP A 238 3.97 -9.00 10.75
CA ASP A 238 4.95 -8.85 11.79
C ASP A 238 5.58 -7.46 11.67
N CYS A 239 5.49 -6.69 12.74
CA CYS A 239 6.12 -5.38 12.86
C CYS A 239 7.40 -5.45 13.70
N THR A 240 7.80 -6.61 14.11
CA THR A 240 9.16 -6.81 14.59
C THR A 240 10.08 -6.64 13.37
N VAL A 241 10.46 -5.40 13.14
CA VAL A 241 11.48 -5.11 12.14
C VAL A 241 12.78 -5.62 12.72
N GLU A 242 13.13 -6.84 12.40
CA GLU A 242 14.53 -7.20 12.37
C GLU A 242 15.14 -6.43 11.19
N THR A 243 15.35 -5.14 11.40
CA THR A 243 16.08 -4.33 10.43
C THR A 243 17.50 -4.85 10.47
N ILE A 244 17.86 -5.62 9.43
CA ILE A 244 19.26 -6.02 9.25
C ILE A 244 20.10 -4.75 9.41
N GLY A 245 20.94 -4.74 10.44
CA GLY A 245 21.75 -3.58 10.78
C GLY A 245 21.20 -2.65 11.88
N ASP A 246 19.97 -2.82 12.37
CA ASP A 246 19.47 -2.14 13.58
C ASP A 246 19.88 -2.93 14.83
N ILE A 247 21.16 -2.80 15.20
CA ILE A 247 21.78 -3.56 16.27
C ILE A 247 21.39 -3.04 17.64
N THR A 248 21.04 -1.76 17.70
CA THR A 248 20.54 -1.11 18.92
C THR A 248 19.06 -1.44 19.20
N GLN A 249 18.34 -1.97 18.21
CA GLN A 249 16.92 -2.30 18.26
C GLN A 249 16.04 -1.07 18.60
N ASP A 250 16.45 0.11 18.10
CA ASP A 250 15.71 1.35 18.28
C ASP A 250 14.78 1.68 17.09
N GLY A 251 14.75 0.80 16.07
CA GLY A 251 13.92 0.92 14.87
C GLY A 251 14.58 1.77 13.77
N ILE A 252 15.83 2.21 13.94
CA ILE A 252 16.52 3.10 12.99
C ILE A 252 17.93 2.60 12.74
N THR A 253 18.19 2.05 11.57
CA THR A 253 19.56 1.69 11.16
C THR A 253 20.39 2.96 10.91
N ASN A 254 21.32 3.27 11.83
CA ASN A 254 22.10 4.50 11.81
C ASN A 254 23.55 4.29 12.33
N VAL A 255 24.29 5.38 12.51
CA VAL A 255 25.68 5.33 12.95
C VAL A 255 25.88 4.70 14.35
N LEU A 256 24.84 4.68 15.21
CA LEU A 256 24.96 4.06 16.54
C LEU A 256 25.06 2.54 16.43
N ASP A 257 24.34 1.95 15.48
CA ASP A 257 24.40 0.50 15.18
C ASP A 257 25.78 0.12 14.67
N LEU A 258 26.33 0.93 13.77
CA LEU A 258 27.68 0.73 13.26
C LEU A 258 28.71 0.80 14.39
N VAL A 259 28.59 1.74 15.33
CA VAL A 259 29.48 1.82 16.49
C VAL A 259 29.36 0.60 17.39
N LEU A 260 28.12 0.09 17.60
CA LEU A 260 27.87 -1.09 18.41
C LEU A 260 28.44 -2.34 17.73
N LEU A 261 28.24 -2.53 16.43
CA LEU A 261 28.80 -3.62 15.64
C LEU A 261 30.34 -3.63 15.71
N ILE A 262 30.97 -2.48 15.49
CA ILE A 262 32.41 -2.32 15.60
C ILE A 262 32.90 -2.72 17.00
N SER A 263 32.18 -2.29 18.05
CA SER A 263 32.50 -2.64 19.43
C SER A 263 32.46 -4.15 19.68
N TRP A 264 31.44 -4.84 19.16
CA TRP A 264 31.33 -6.31 19.30
C TRP A 264 32.48 -7.05 18.61
N ILE A 265 32.79 -6.68 17.37
CA ILE A 265 33.87 -7.33 16.60
C ILE A 265 35.23 -7.08 17.24
N ILE A 266 35.55 -5.84 17.64
CA ILE A 266 36.88 -5.50 18.25
C ILE A 266 37.07 -6.18 19.61
N ASN A 267 36.01 -6.27 20.41
CA ASN A 267 36.11 -6.82 21.77
C ASN A 267 35.84 -8.35 21.78
N GLY A 268 35.58 -8.98 20.64
CA GLY A 268 35.29 -10.42 20.55
C GLY A 268 34.02 -10.80 21.34
N ILE A 269 33.00 -9.93 21.33
CA ILE A 269 31.72 -10.19 21.97
C ILE A 269 30.96 -11.16 21.06
N ASN A 270 30.46 -12.24 21.63
CA ASN A 270 29.50 -13.12 20.94
C ASN A 270 28.09 -12.62 21.26
N PRO A 271 27.39 -12.02 20.30
CA PRO A 271 26.00 -11.59 20.49
C PRO A 271 25.07 -12.80 20.70
N SER A 272 23.83 -12.54 21.16
CA SER A 272 22.79 -13.56 21.19
C SER A 272 22.41 -14.00 19.77
N ASP A 273 21.71 -15.15 19.63
CA ASP A 273 21.25 -15.61 18.31
C ASP A 273 20.38 -14.54 17.64
N GLN A 274 19.51 -13.85 18.37
CA GLN A 274 18.69 -12.76 17.88
C GLN A 274 19.50 -11.55 17.44
N ASP A 275 20.51 -11.15 18.22
CA ASP A 275 21.39 -10.03 17.84
C ASP A 275 22.27 -10.38 16.62
N MET A 276 22.61 -11.69 16.45
CA MET A 276 23.33 -12.16 15.26
C MET A 276 22.49 -12.02 13.98
N GLU A 277 21.19 -12.23 14.05
CA GLU A 277 20.28 -12.09 12.89
C GLU A 277 20.29 -10.67 12.35
N VAL A 278 20.30 -9.65 13.21
CA VAL A 278 20.33 -8.25 12.78
C VAL A 278 21.74 -7.74 12.48
N ALA A 279 22.78 -8.27 13.14
CA ALA A 279 24.16 -7.79 13.01
C ALA A 279 24.92 -8.40 11.83
N ASN A 280 24.55 -9.63 11.39
CA ASN A 280 25.15 -10.31 10.27
C ASN A 280 24.54 -9.82 8.93
N VAL A 281 24.94 -8.60 8.55
CA VAL A 281 24.40 -7.90 7.38
C VAL A 281 24.76 -8.60 6.07
N MET A 282 25.88 -9.35 6.04
CA MET A 282 26.30 -10.18 4.90
C MET A 282 25.51 -11.48 4.78
N ASN A 283 24.75 -11.86 5.83
CA ASN A 283 24.00 -13.11 5.90
C ASN A 283 24.89 -14.35 5.62
N ASP A 284 26.09 -14.35 6.18
CA ASP A 284 27.02 -15.48 6.13
C ASP A 284 27.17 -16.13 7.53
N SER A 285 28.20 -16.92 7.77
CA SER A 285 28.38 -17.62 9.06
C SER A 285 29.19 -16.83 10.11
N ASN A 286 29.69 -15.65 9.77
CA ASN A 286 30.63 -14.91 10.60
C ASN A 286 30.19 -13.46 10.80
N LEU A 287 30.44 -12.92 11.98
CA LEU A 287 30.32 -11.50 12.23
C LEU A 287 31.74 -10.87 12.14
N ASP A 288 31.98 -10.12 11.06
CA ASP A 288 33.34 -9.61 10.79
C ASP A 288 33.37 -8.21 10.13
N ILE A 289 34.52 -7.83 9.59
CA ILE A 289 34.73 -6.51 8.99
C ILE A 289 33.83 -6.26 7.78
N PHE A 290 33.37 -7.30 7.09
CA PHE A 290 32.52 -7.15 5.90
C PHE A 290 31.11 -6.71 6.28
N ASP A 291 30.59 -7.12 7.45
CA ASP A 291 29.34 -6.64 8.00
C ASP A 291 29.40 -5.14 8.31
N ILE A 292 30.54 -4.68 8.88
CA ILE A 292 30.79 -3.25 9.13
C ILE A 292 30.75 -2.44 7.83
N ILE A 293 31.40 -2.96 6.77
CA ILE A 293 31.47 -2.27 5.48
C ILE A 293 30.07 -2.16 4.86
N LEU A 294 29.33 -3.27 4.82
CA LEU A 294 28.00 -3.30 4.23
C LEU A 294 27.02 -2.45 5.02
N LEU A 295 27.07 -2.51 6.36
CA LEU A 295 26.24 -1.63 7.22
C LEU A 295 26.53 -0.15 6.97
N ALA A 296 27.80 0.22 6.82
CA ALA A 296 28.18 1.60 6.51
C ALA A 296 27.67 2.05 5.12
N GLU A 297 27.63 1.15 4.13
CA GLU A 297 27.03 1.41 2.81
C GLU A 297 25.52 1.60 2.91
N VAL A 298 24.81 0.74 3.66
CA VAL A 298 23.37 0.86 3.92
C VAL A 298 23.05 2.21 4.57
N ILE A 299 23.78 2.59 5.63
CA ILE A 299 23.57 3.88 6.31
C ILE A 299 23.83 5.06 5.37
N SER A 300 24.88 4.97 4.53
CA SER A 300 25.21 6.05 3.58
C SER A 300 24.19 6.21 2.46
N SER A 301 23.51 5.14 2.07
CA SER A 301 22.47 5.19 1.03
C SER A 301 21.13 5.74 1.53
N ASN A 302 20.93 5.80 2.84
CA ASN A 302 19.75 6.33 3.52
C ASN A 302 19.90 7.81 3.94
N LEU A 303 21.05 8.45 3.66
CA LEU A 303 21.32 9.88 3.87
C LEU A 303 21.08 10.68 2.58
#